data_396dd9b39187d85dd8f6b080beda68e3
#
_entry.id   396dd9b39187d85dd8f6b080beda68e3
#
_cell.length_a   1.000
_cell.length_b   1.000
_cell.length_c   1.000
_cell.angle_alpha   90.00
_cell.angle_beta   90.00
_cell.angle_gamma   90.00
#
_symmetry.space_group_name_H-M   'P 1'
#
loop_
_entity.id
_entity.type
_entity.pdbx_description
1 polymer ?
#
loop_
_entity_poly.entity_id
_entity_poly.type
_entity_poly.pdbx_seq_one_letter_code
_entity_poly.pdbx_strand_id
1 'polypeptide(L)'
;KSRGAMPEFPDLAALNVWLERRCMELWHEIPHGALPGSVADVWAEERASLMQLPPAFDGFVEHSKRVSPTCLISFERNRYSVPASFANRPVSLRVYPDRLVVAAEGNILCEHGRVIQRSHKLPAQTIYDWRHYLAVIQRKPGALRNGAPFLELPPAFRQLQDHMLRKPGGDREMVDIL
;
A
#
# COMPACT_ATOMS: atom_id res chain seq x y z
N LYS A 1 -4.17 -33.32 28.96
CA LYS A 1 -3.00 -32.67 28.32
C LYS A 1 -3.17 -31.16 28.47
N SER A 2 -2.25 -30.52 29.20
CA SER A 2 -2.23 -29.06 29.41
C SER A 2 -2.12 -28.37 28.04
N ARG A 3 -3.14 -27.61 27.68
CA ARG A 3 -3.03 -26.67 26.55
C ARG A 3 -2.03 -25.60 27.01
N GLY A 4 -0.83 -25.60 26.48
CA GLY A 4 0.15 -24.55 26.75
C GLY A 4 -0.50 -23.18 26.50
N ALA A 5 -0.17 -22.19 27.33
CA ALA A 5 -0.65 -20.84 27.15
C ALA A 5 -0.23 -20.34 25.74
N MET A 6 -1.14 -19.66 25.06
CA MET A 6 -0.84 -19.05 23.78
C MET A 6 0.20 -17.93 24.00
N PRO A 7 1.28 -17.88 23.22
CA PRO A 7 2.26 -16.80 23.32
C PRO A 7 1.62 -15.42 23.05
N GLU A 8 2.21 -14.38 23.62
CA GLU A 8 1.84 -13.00 23.27
C GLU A 8 2.52 -12.58 21.97
N PHE A 9 1.79 -11.84 21.13
CA PHE A 9 2.28 -11.39 19.82
C PHE A 9 2.19 -9.87 19.72
N PRO A 10 3.19 -9.20 19.13
CA PRO A 10 3.19 -7.75 18.97
C PRO A 10 2.10 -7.27 18.02
N ASP A 11 1.73 -8.08 17.02
CA ASP A 11 0.72 -7.77 16.00
C ASP A 11 0.10 -9.03 15.39
N LEU A 12 -0.91 -8.83 14.53
CA LEU A 12 -1.60 -9.92 13.83
C LEU A 12 -0.72 -10.62 12.78
N ALA A 13 0.26 -9.94 12.22
CA ALA A 13 1.17 -10.53 11.24
C ALA A 13 2.06 -11.57 11.90
N ALA A 14 2.63 -11.25 13.08
CA ALA A 14 3.41 -12.17 13.88
C ALA A 14 2.57 -13.38 14.35
N LEU A 15 1.31 -13.13 14.76
CA LEU A 15 0.38 -14.21 15.10
C LEU A 15 0.12 -15.14 13.90
N ASN A 16 -0.11 -14.61 12.71
CA ASN A 16 -0.40 -15.41 11.53
C ASN A 16 0.79 -16.30 11.13
N VAL A 17 2.01 -15.78 11.16
CA VAL A 17 3.23 -16.56 10.91
C VAL A 17 3.37 -17.70 11.93
N TRP A 18 3.10 -17.43 13.20
CA TRP A 18 3.15 -18.45 14.24
C TRP A 18 2.06 -19.52 14.04
N LEU A 19 0.83 -19.11 13.72
CA LEU A 19 -0.30 -20.01 13.48
C LEU A 19 -0.01 -20.96 12.31
N GLU A 20 0.50 -20.45 11.20
CA GLU A 20 0.86 -21.25 10.04
C GLU A 20 1.85 -22.35 10.43
N ARG A 21 2.95 -21.96 11.10
CA ARG A 21 3.95 -22.93 11.59
C ARG A 21 3.33 -23.95 12.55
N ARG A 22 2.52 -23.50 13.51
CA ARG A 22 1.89 -24.38 14.49
C ARG A 22 0.89 -25.34 13.86
N CYS A 23 0.16 -24.92 12.87
CA CYS A 23 -0.73 -25.80 12.10
C CYS A 23 0.07 -26.90 11.40
N MET A 24 1.17 -26.55 10.75
CA MET A 24 2.03 -27.53 10.06
C MET A 24 2.66 -28.54 11.05
N GLU A 25 3.14 -28.09 12.22
CA GLU A 25 3.62 -28.97 13.28
C GLU A 25 2.54 -29.97 13.73
N LEU A 26 1.31 -29.49 13.97
CA LEU A 26 0.19 -30.32 14.38
C LEU A 26 -0.20 -31.38 13.34
N TRP A 27 -0.01 -31.10 12.04
CA TRP A 27 -0.28 -32.08 10.98
C TRP A 27 0.57 -33.34 11.11
N HIS A 28 1.78 -33.24 11.66
CA HIS A 28 2.65 -34.38 11.95
C HIS A 28 2.25 -35.13 13.22
N GLU A 29 1.59 -34.46 14.17
CA GLU A 29 1.19 -35.04 15.45
C GLU A 29 -0.21 -35.69 15.40
N ILE A 30 -1.09 -35.22 14.52
CA ILE A 30 -2.49 -35.65 14.47
C ILE A 30 -2.64 -36.84 13.51
N PRO A 31 -3.14 -38.01 14.01
CA PRO A 31 -3.46 -39.14 13.15
C PRO A 31 -4.55 -38.76 12.15
N HIS A 32 -4.43 -39.21 10.90
CA HIS A 32 -5.48 -39.03 9.91
C HIS A 32 -6.73 -39.84 10.27
N GLY A 33 -7.92 -39.29 10.13
CA GLY A 33 -9.18 -39.88 10.62
C GLY A 33 -9.62 -41.16 9.91
N ALA A 34 -9.19 -41.40 8.67
CA ALA A 34 -9.65 -42.51 7.84
C ALA A 34 -8.51 -43.37 7.21
N LEU A 35 -7.32 -42.81 7.05
CA LEU A 35 -6.17 -43.44 6.41
C LEU A 35 -5.06 -43.64 7.44
N PRO A 36 -4.17 -44.67 7.24
CA PRO A 36 -2.99 -44.87 8.09
C PRO A 36 -2.04 -43.66 8.02
N GLY A 37 -1.41 -43.33 9.15
CA GLY A 37 -0.44 -42.26 9.23
C GLY A 37 -0.99 -40.95 9.81
N SER A 38 -0.17 -39.91 9.82
CA SER A 38 -0.54 -38.56 10.22
C SER A 38 -1.23 -37.81 9.08
N VAL A 39 -1.83 -36.67 9.40
CA VAL A 39 -2.38 -35.75 8.39
C VAL A 39 -1.29 -35.33 7.39
N ALA A 40 -0.06 -35.12 7.86
CA ALA A 40 1.07 -34.76 7.01
C ALA A 40 1.48 -35.88 6.05
N ASP A 41 1.45 -37.16 6.50
CA ASP A 41 1.78 -38.31 5.66
C ASP A 41 0.80 -38.46 4.50
N VAL A 42 -0.51 -38.40 4.82
CA VAL A 42 -1.56 -38.49 3.80
C VAL A 42 -1.50 -37.28 2.84
N TRP A 43 -1.25 -36.08 3.35
CA TRP A 43 -1.04 -34.90 2.53
C TRP A 43 0.15 -35.03 1.56
N ALA A 44 1.25 -35.63 2.00
CA ALA A 44 2.42 -35.82 1.15
C ALA A 44 2.14 -36.76 -0.04
N GLU A 45 1.32 -37.80 0.17
CA GLU A 45 0.87 -38.67 -0.91
C GLU A 45 -0.12 -37.97 -1.86
N GLU A 46 -1.12 -37.28 -1.30
CA GLU A 46 -2.18 -36.61 -2.07
C GLU A 46 -1.62 -35.46 -2.92
N ARG A 47 -0.64 -34.72 -2.41
CA ARG A 47 -0.03 -33.58 -3.07
C ARG A 47 0.44 -33.87 -4.49
N ALA A 48 0.94 -35.07 -4.75
CA ALA A 48 1.39 -35.47 -6.08
C ALA A 48 0.25 -35.56 -7.11
N SER A 49 -0.99 -35.74 -6.64
CA SER A 49 -2.19 -35.89 -7.48
C SER A 49 -2.99 -34.59 -7.62
N LEU A 50 -2.59 -33.53 -6.91
CA LEU A 50 -3.29 -32.24 -6.97
C LEU A 50 -2.99 -31.52 -8.29
N MET A 51 -3.99 -30.80 -8.80
CA MET A 51 -3.82 -29.89 -9.92
C MET A 51 -2.93 -28.70 -9.49
N GLN A 52 -2.27 -28.10 -10.47
CA GLN A 52 -1.52 -26.86 -10.23
C GLN A 52 -2.49 -25.77 -9.71
N LEU A 53 -2.02 -25.03 -8.71
CA LEU A 53 -2.78 -23.89 -8.22
C LEU A 53 -2.95 -22.86 -9.35
N PRO A 54 -4.17 -22.35 -9.57
CA PRO A 54 -4.38 -21.22 -10.45
C PRO A 54 -3.65 -19.98 -9.88
N PRO A 55 -3.42 -18.93 -10.71
CA PRO A 55 -2.93 -17.65 -10.21
C PRO A 55 -3.81 -17.16 -9.04
N ALA A 56 -3.18 -16.50 -8.07
CA ALA A 56 -3.90 -15.95 -6.92
C ALA A 56 -5.04 -15.03 -7.40
N PHE A 57 -6.22 -15.17 -6.79
CA PHE A 57 -7.35 -14.32 -7.10
C PHE A 57 -7.04 -12.86 -6.73
N ASP A 58 -7.12 -11.97 -7.73
CA ASP A 58 -6.94 -10.52 -7.53
C ASP A 58 -8.29 -9.89 -7.10
N GLY A 59 -8.61 -10.04 -5.81
CA GLY A 59 -9.86 -9.57 -5.23
C GLY A 59 -9.77 -8.13 -4.76
N PHE A 60 -10.51 -7.23 -5.39
CA PHE A 60 -10.65 -5.83 -4.98
C PHE A 60 -12.09 -5.35 -5.12
N VAL A 61 -12.42 -4.27 -4.42
CA VAL A 61 -13.66 -3.51 -4.62
C VAL A 61 -13.34 -2.29 -5.49
N GLU A 62 -14.06 -2.14 -6.61
CA GLU A 62 -13.82 -1.05 -7.55
C GLU A 62 -14.79 0.12 -7.32
N HIS A 63 -14.24 1.34 -7.31
CA HIS A 63 -14.99 2.57 -7.23
C HIS A 63 -14.60 3.52 -8.37
N SER A 64 -15.58 4.08 -9.07
CA SER A 64 -15.32 5.21 -9.97
C SER A 64 -15.11 6.48 -9.15
N LYS A 65 -14.01 7.20 -9.39
CA LYS A 65 -13.65 8.45 -8.74
C LYS A 65 -13.28 9.51 -9.78
N ARG A 66 -13.41 10.78 -9.40
CA ARG A 66 -12.87 11.90 -10.16
C ARG A 66 -11.74 12.53 -9.38
N VAL A 67 -10.60 12.71 -10.04
CA VAL A 67 -9.44 13.40 -9.45
C VAL A 67 -9.77 14.89 -9.33
N SER A 68 -9.50 15.48 -8.17
CA SER A 68 -9.69 16.90 -7.93
C SER A 68 -8.72 17.78 -8.74
N PRO A 69 -8.97 19.10 -8.88
CA PRO A 69 -8.01 20.04 -9.48
C PRO A 69 -6.65 20.05 -8.77
N THR A 70 -6.62 19.66 -7.51
CA THR A 70 -5.40 19.55 -6.68
C THR A 70 -4.76 18.13 -6.72
N CYS A 71 -5.13 17.33 -7.72
CA CYS A 71 -4.59 15.98 -7.96
C CYS A 71 -4.83 15.01 -6.81
N LEU A 72 -6.01 15.07 -6.18
CA LEU A 72 -6.38 14.21 -5.05
C LEU A 72 -7.67 13.43 -5.35
N ILE A 73 -7.74 12.21 -4.85
CA ILE A 73 -8.98 11.44 -4.70
C ILE A 73 -9.31 11.28 -3.22
N SER A 74 -10.60 11.19 -2.89
CA SER A 74 -11.06 10.98 -1.51
C SER A 74 -11.58 9.56 -1.34
N PHE A 75 -11.11 8.87 -0.28
CA PHE A 75 -11.58 7.55 0.12
C PHE A 75 -11.50 7.40 1.65
N GLU A 76 -12.56 6.88 2.27
CA GLU A 76 -12.65 6.64 3.72
C GLU A 76 -12.16 7.83 4.57
N ARG A 77 -12.65 9.05 4.26
CA ARG A 77 -12.28 10.33 4.91
C ARG A 77 -10.85 10.83 4.64
N ASN A 78 -10.00 10.02 4.04
CA ASN A 78 -8.64 10.40 3.68
C ASN A 78 -8.56 10.85 2.22
N ARG A 79 -7.47 11.54 1.88
CA ARG A 79 -7.17 11.99 0.52
C ARG A 79 -5.84 11.40 0.08
N TYR A 80 -5.77 11.00 -1.18
CA TYR A 80 -4.60 10.35 -1.75
C TYR A 80 -4.23 11.05 -3.05
N SER A 81 -2.95 11.33 -3.24
CA SER A 81 -2.48 12.01 -4.45
C SER A 81 -2.48 11.08 -5.67
N VAL A 82 -2.73 11.65 -6.83
CA VAL A 82 -2.73 10.99 -8.13
C VAL A 82 -1.85 11.82 -9.06
N PRO A 83 -1.16 11.23 -10.06
CA PRO A 83 -0.35 11.99 -11.01
C PRO A 83 -1.10 13.18 -11.60
N ALA A 84 -0.44 14.35 -11.64
CA ALA A 84 -1.06 15.62 -12.03
C ALA A 84 -1.62 15.64 -13.46
N SER A 85 -1.16 14.75 -14.34
CA SER A 85 -1.70 14.53 -15.68
C SER A 85 -3.16 14.05 -15.69
N PHE A 86 -3.65 13.52 -14.56
CA PHE A 86 -5.03 13.05 -14.40
C PHE A 86 -5.91 14.02 -13.61
N ALA A 87 -5.47 15.25 -13.32
CA ALA A 87 -6.30 16.26 -12.68
C ALA A 87 -7.61 16.46 -13.44
N ASN A 88 -8.74 16.52 -12.72
CA ASN A 88 -10.11 16.64 -13.23
C ASN A 88 -10.61 15.47 -14.11
N ARG A 89 -9.85 14.38 -14.20
CA ARG A 89 -10.22 13.20 -15.02
C ARG A 89 -10.87 12.11 -14.16
N PRO A 90 -11.71 11.25 -14.75
CA PRO A 90 -12.21 10.05 -14.09
C PRO A 90 -11.10 9.00 -13.97
N VAL A 91 -11.10 8.27 -12.85
CA VAL A 91 -10.19 7.14 -12.58
C VAL A 91 -10.94 6.01 -11.89
N SER A 92 -10.44 4.80 -12.01
CA SER A 92 -10.85 3.65 -11.22
C SER A 92 -9.99 3.56 -9.96
N LEU A 93 -10.64 3.46 -8.80
CA LEU A 93 -10.00 3.18 -7.52
C LEU A 93 -10.28 1.72 -7.16
N ARG A 94 -9.26 0.88 -7.15
CA ARG A 94 -9.31 -0.52 -6.69
C ARG A 94 -8.89 -0.56 -5.24
N VAL A 95 -9.79 -1.04 -4.40
CA VAL A 95 -9.61 -1.08 -2.94
C VAL A 95 -9.29 -2.50 -2.52
N TYR A 96 -8.10 -2.68 -1.97
CA TYR A 96 -7.64 -3.90 -1.33
C TYR A 96 -7.70 -3.77 0.20
N PRO A 97 -7.51 -4.84 0.96
CA PRO A 97 -7.49 -4.76 2.43
C PRO A 97 -6.41 -3.80 2.98
N ASP A 98 -5.25 -3.75 2.34
CA ASP A 98 -4.03 -3.07 2.80
C ASP A 98 -3.59 -1.89 1.91
N ARG A 99 -4.11 -1.80 0.68
CA ARG A 99 -3.67 -0.82 -0.31
C ARG A 99 -4.80 -0.30 -1.19
N LEU A 100 -4.54 0.81 -1.84
CA LEU A 100 -5.37 1.44 -2.85
C LEU A 100 -4.59 1.52 -4.16
N VAL A 101 -5.17 1.05 -5.25
CA VAL A 101 -4.58 1.13 -6.59
C VAL A 101 -5.45 2.04 -7.44
N VAL A 102 -4.86 3.08 -8.01
CA VAL A 102 -5.55 4.00 -8.93
C VAL A 102 -5.20 3.61 -10.35
N ALA A 103 -6.20 3.37 -11.17
CA ALA A 103 -6.04 2.97 -12.56
C ALA A 103 -6.87 3.86 -13.50
N ALA A 104 -6.40 4.07 -14.71
CA ALA A 104 -7.15 4.68 -15.79
C ALA A 104 -6.62 4.20 -17.14
N GLU A 105 -7.50 4.16 -18.13
CA GLU A 105 -7.13 3.83 -19.52
C GLU A 105 -6.38 2.49 -19.65
N GLY A 106 -6.75 1.50 -18.80
CA GLY A 106 -6.11 0.18 -18.77
C GLY A 106 -4.77 0.11 -18.04
N ASN A 107 -4.25 1.22 -17.52
CA ASN A 107 -2.96 1.28 -16.85
C ASN A 107 -3.11 1.60 -15.36
N ILE A 108 -2.21 1.06 -14.53
CA ILE A 108 -2.05 1.47 -13.14
C ILE A 108 -1.30 2.80 -13.12
N LEU A 109 -1.87 3.80 -12.45
CA LEU A 109 -1.30 5.14 -12.33
C LEU A 109 -0.42 5.26 -11.08
N CYS A 110 -0.91 4.77 -9.95
CA CYS A 110 -0.21 4.79 -8.67
C CYS A 110 -0.84 3.83 -7.67
N GLU A 111 -0.10 3.57 -6.60
CA GLU A 111 -0.52 2.77 -5.47
C GLU A 111 -0.21 3.51 -4.16
N HIS A 112 -1.10 3.38 -3.17
CA HIS A 112 -0.93 3.92 -1.82
C HIS A 112 -1.26 2.87 -0.78
N GLY A 113 -0.58 2.88 0.36
CA GLY A 113 -1.02 2.14 1.54
C GLY A 113 -2.38 2.65 2.00
N ARG A 114 -3.31 1.75 2.30
CA ARG A 114 -4.64 2.12 2.78
C ARG A 114 -4.57 2.55 4.24
N VAL A 115 -4.98 3.77 4.53
CA VAL A 115 -5.11 4.27 5.90
C VAL A 115 -6.51 3.95 6.42
N ILE A 116 -6.60 3.00 7.36
CA ILE A 116 -7.85 2.60 7.99
C ILE A 116 -8.00 3.37 9.31
N GLN A 117 -8.83 4.39 9.32
CA GLN A 117 -9.16 5.14 10.52
C GLN A 117 -10.54 4.73 11.05
N ARG A 118 -10.56 3.98 12.15
CA ARG A 118 -11.81 3.55 12.78
C ARG A 118 -12.44 4.63 13.69
N SER A 119 -11.66 5.61 14.13
CA SER A 119 -12.14 6.66 15.03
C SER A 119 -12.54 7.92 14.24
N HIS A 120 -13.77 8.38 14.44
CA HIS A 120 -14.25 9.65 13.91
C HIS A 120 -13.61 10.88 14.57
N LYS A 121 -12.93 10.70 15.70
CA LYS A 121 -12.25 11.78 16.44
C LYS A 121 -10.91 12.16 15.82
N LEU A 122 -10.31 11.29 15.00
CA LEU A 122 -9.06 11.58 14.34
C LEU A 122 -9.30 12.44 13.08
N PRO A 123 -8.42 13.42 12.81
CA PRO A 123 -8.53 14.26 11.62
C PRO A 123 -8.31 13.44 10.35
N ALA A 124 -8.95 13.86 9.25
CA ALA A 124 -8.69 13.31 7.93
C ALA A 124 -7.22 13.54 7.53
N GLN A 125 -6.60 12.54 6.95
CA GLN A 125 -5.21 12.62 6.48
C GLN A 125 -5.18 12.88 4.97
N THR A 126 -4.15 13.58 4.51
CA THR A 126 -3.84 13.69 3.09
C THR A 126 -2.48 13.05 2.86
N ILE A 127 -2.47 11.98 2.07
CA ILE A 127 -1.29 11.19 1.75
C ILE A 127 -0.76 11.66 0.39
N TYR A 128 0.41 12.28 0.40
CA TYR A 128 1.07 12.78 -0.79
C TYR A 128 2.19 11.84 -1.23
N ASP A 129 2.25 11.60 -2.55
CA ASP A 129 3.49 11.25 -3.24
C ASP A 129 3.94 12.48 -4.04
N TRP A 130 5.02 13.12 -3.65
CA TRP A 130 5.53 14.34 -4.28
C TRP A 130 5.84 14.15 -5.77
N ARG A 131 6.19 12.92 -6.19
CA ARG A 131 6.47 12.56 -7.58
C ARG A 131 5.27 12.80 -8.50
N HIS A 132 4.06 12.71 -7.97
CA HIS A 132 2.84 13.00 -8.73
C HIS A 132 2.74 14.46 -9.20
N TYR A 133 3.52 15.36 -8.61
CA TYR A 133 3.49 16.80 -8.87
C TYR A 133 4.69 17.31 -9.66
N LEU A 134 5.60 16.44 -10.15
CA LEU A 134 6.77 16.84 -10.92
C LEU A 134 6.41 17.70 -12.13
N ALA A 135 5.39 17.31 -12.90
CA ALA A 135 4.90 18.10 -14.03
C ALA A 135 4.37 19.49 -13.64
N VAL A 136 3.93 19.65 -12.38
CA VAL A 136 3.48 20.96 -11.86
C VAL A 136 4.68 21.85 -11.54
N ILE A 137 5.69 21.34 -10.88
CA ILE A 137 6.89 22.12 -10.52
C ILE A 137 7.75 22.47 -11.73
N GLN A 138 7.78 21.62 -12.75
CA GLN A 138 8.42 21.97 -14.03
C GLN A 138 7.85 23.26 -14.65
N ARG A 139 6.53 23.47 -14.51
CA ARG A 139 5.84 24.67 -14.99
C ARG A 139 5.91 25.84 -14.00
N LYS A 140 5.92 25.53 -12.70
CA LYS A 140 5.89 26.50 -11.60
C LYS A 140 6.90 26.12 -10.51
N PRO A 141 8.20 26.33 -10.74
CA PRO A 141 9.26 25.96 -9.80
C PRO A 141 9.06 26.51 -8.38
N GLY A 142 8.50 27.70 -8.25
CA GLY A 142 8.20 28.32 -6.96
C GLY A 142 7.22 27.53 -6.07
N ALA A 143 6.48 26.56 -6.64
CA ALA A 143 5.60 25.69 -5.86
C ALA A 143 6.39 24.76 -4.91
N LEU A 144 7.70 24.54 -5.15
CA LEU A 144 8.58 23.81 -4.25
C LEU A 144 8.66 24.46 -2.85
N ARG A 145 8.51 25.78 -2.74
CA ARG A 145 8.66 26.50 -1.48
C ARG A 145 7.55 26.23 -0.48
N ASN A 146 6.30 26.19 -0.97
CA ASN A 146 5.10 26.17 -0.13
C ASN A 146 4.08 25.11 -0.53
N GLY A 147 4.35 24.30 -1.55
CA GLY A 147 3.44 23.26 -1.99
C GLY A 147 3.37 22.10 -0.98
N ALA A 148 2.17 21.79 -0.47
CA ALA A 148 1.96 20.75 0.52
C ALA A 148 2.66 19.40 0.17
N PRO A 149 2.67 18.92 -1.09
CA PRO A 149 3.37 17.69 -1.45
C PRO A 149 4.88 17.69 -1.21
N PHE A 150 5.49 18.88 -1.13
CA PHE A 150 6.94 19.05 -1.00
C PHE A 150 7.40 19.38 0.43
N LEU A 151 6.46 19.51 1.36
CA LEU A 151 6.77 19.71 2.78
C LEU A 151 7.26 18.42 3.46
N GLU A 152 6.96 17.27 2.88
CA GLU A 152 7.30 15.93 3.40
C GLU A 152 8.26 15.17 2.49
N LEU A 153 9.18 15.89 1.82
CA LEU A 153 10.24 15.25 1.04
C LEU A 153 11.13 14.37 1.93
N PRO A 154 11.72 13.29 1.37
CA PRO A 154 12.73 12.51 2.06
C PRO A 154 13.84 13.40 2.64
N PRO A 155 14.42 13.06 3.80
CA PRO A 155 15.36 13.96 4.51
C PRO A 155 16.53 14.49 3.66
N ALA A 156 17.08 13.65 2.79
CA ALA A 156 18.18 14.06 1.90
C ALA A 156 17.72 15.12 0.89
N PHE A 157 16.55 14.94 0.27
CA PHE A 157 15.98 15.94 -0.64
C PHE A 157 15.57 17.22 0.07
N ARG A 158 15.12 17.13 1.31
CA ARG A 158 14.77 18.30 2.11
C ARG A 158 16.00 19.16 2.45
N GLN A 159 17.10 18.52 2.85
CA GLN A 159 18.37 19.23 3.07
C GLN A 159 18.86 19.93 1.80
N LEU A 160 18.79 19.24 0.67
CA LEU A 160 19.16 19.81 -0.62
C LEU A 160 18.23 20.97 -1.00
N GLN A 161 16.92 20.81 -0.83
CA GLN A 161 15.92 21.85 -1.05
C GLN A 161 16.22 23.11 -0.22
N ASP A 162 16.49 22.95 1.07
CA ASP A 162 16.80 24.06 1.99
C ASP A 162 18.07 24.81 1.55
N HIS A 163 19.07 24.10 1.01
CA HIS A 163 20.27 24.71 0.48
C HIS A 163 20.03 25.42 -0.84
N MET A 164 19.36 24.78 -1.78
CA MET A 164 19.14 25.29 -3.14
C MET A 164 18.19 26.50 -3.15
N LEU A 165 17.09 26.46 -2.37
CA LEU A 165 16.10 27.54 -2.36
C LEU A 165 16.61 28.86 -1.74
N ARG A 166 17.79 28.87 -1.11
CA ARG A 166 18.46 30.09 -0.63
C ARG A 166 19.17 30.85 -1.76
N LYS A 167 19.45 30.18 -2.88
CA LYS A 167 20.15 30.76 -4.02
C LYS A 167 19.15 31.43 -4.99
N PRO A 168 19.54 32.53 -5.66
CA PRO A 168 18.76 33.05 -6.78
C PRO A 168 18.66 31.98 -7.88
N GLY A 169 17.44 31.67 -8.35
CA GLY A 169 17.23 30.66 -9.38
C GLY A 169 17.25 29.20 -8.89
N GLY A 170 17.54 28.95 -7.61
CA GLY A 170 17.65 27.60 -7.04
C GLY A 170 16.38 26.77 -7.11
N ASP A 171 15.22 27.41 -7.32
CA ASP A 171 13.95 26.71 -7.57
C ASP A 171 14.01 25.86 -8.85
N ARG A 172 14.57 26.40 -9.91
CA ARG A 172 14.72 25.71 -11.20
C ARG A 172 15.78 24.60 -11.11
N GLU A 173 16.93 24.91 -10.51
CA GLU A 173 17.98 23.91 -10.29
C GLU A 173 17.46 22.71 -9.46
N MET A 174 16.64 22.97 -8.46
CA MET A 174 16.04 21.91 -7.65
C MET A 174 15.05 21.06 -8.44
N VAL A 175 14.27 21.65 -9.35
CA VAL A 175 13.37 20.91 -10.24
C VAL A 175 14.14 19.96 -11.17
N ASP A 176 15.31 20.38 -11.65
CA ASP A 176 16.16 19.57 -12.52
C ASP A 176 16.80 18.37 -11.80
N ILE A 177 16.83 18.41 -10.46
CA ILE A 177 17.38 17.34 -9.62
C ILE A 177 16.28 16.32 -9.20
N LEU A 178 15.03 16.74 -9.08
CA LEU A 178 13.91 15.90 -8.68
C LEU A 178 13.36 15.08 -9.84
#